data_e2489171cfaccf1251c02a158b56cf44
#
_entry.id   e2489171cfaccf1251c02a158b56cf44
#
_cell.length_a   1.000
_cell.length_b   1.000
_cell.length_c   1.000
_cell.angle_alpha   90.00
_cell.angle_beta   90.00
_cell.angle_gamma   90.00
#
_symmetry.space_group_name_H-M   'P 1'
#
loop_
_entity.id
_entity.type
_entity.pdbx_description
1 polymer ?
#
loop_
_entity_poly.entity_id
_entity_poly.type
_entity_poly.pdbx_seq_one_letter_code
_entity_poly.pdbx_strand_id
1 'polypeptide(L)'
;MLEAEDIALIEQILARKNEQIHEQMRALRLRHNAVERAIASIERYRKSPATGTIALEYIDRRYVWGIPCPENFYEKDIASYEQALMDLRRALLKKNCPQIHSYNTGTSITKENFVQGRLVADRVFIFTDQQAQACGLTASVVDSGMYACIYLDHYDDEIACAGKLLAFCRNNGYRVAGDYLCEVLTEFNVFDGDQRSMFLRLQVPVDFSRTP
;
A
#
# COMPACT_ATOMS: atom_id res chain seq x y z
N MET A 1 16.39 42.84 38.57
CA MET A 1 16.78 41.41 38.50
C MET A 1 15.51 40.65 38.39
N LEU A 2 15.39 39.74 37.41
CA LEU A 2 14.23 38.81 37.35
C LEU A 2 14.31 37.90 38.56
N GLU A 3 13.17 37.67 39.21
CA GLU A 3 13.08 36.74 40.31
C GLU A 3 13.22 35.28 39.79
N ALA A 4 13.64 34.34 40.63
CA ALA A 4 13.88 32.97 40.21
C ALA A 4 12.56 32.29 39.69
N GLU A 5 11.40 32.71 40.20
CA GLU A 5 10.07 32.26 39.73
C GLU A 5 9.77 32.75 38.32
N ASP A 6 10.16 34.00 37.95
CA ASP A 6 9.97 34.51 36.60
C ASP A 6 10.80 33.73 35.58
N ILE A 7 12.02 33.35 35.93
CA ILE A 7 12.90 32.54 35.07
C ILE A 7 12.29 31.15 34.85
N ALA A 8 11.84 30.50 35.92
CA ALA A 8 11.21 29.18 35.84
C ALA A 8 9.94 29.18 34.96
N LEU A 9 9.13 30.27 35.06
CA LEU A 9 7.93 30.43 34.22
C LEU A 9 8.31 30.58 32.73
N ILE A 10 9.32 31.39 32.44
CA ILE A 10 9.84 31.57 31.09
C ILE A 10 10.38 30.27 30.52
N GLU A 11 11.12 29.48 31.28
CA GLU A 11 11.61 28.16 30.87
C GLU A 11 10.44 27.20 30.53
N GLN A 12 9.39 27.15 31.36
CA GLN A 12 8.21 26.33 31.09
C GLN A 12 7.48 26.75 29.80
N ILE A 13 7.34 28.07 29.57
CA ILE A 13 6.71 28.58 28.36
C ILE A 13 7.54 28.21 27.12
N LEU A 14 8.86 28.35 27.19
CA LEU A 14 9.75 27.99 26.09
C LEU A 14 9.75 26.48 25.83
N ALA A 15 9.78 25.63 26.86
CA ALA A 15 9.69 24.19 26.74
C ALA A 15 8.39 23.78 26.03
N ARG A 16 7.24 24.32 26.46
CA ARG A 16 5.95 24.08 25.83
C ARG A 16 5.91 24.52 24.37
N LYS A 17 6.47 25.67 24.07
CA LYS A 17 6.61 26.18 22.69
C LYS A 17 7.47 25.25 21.83
N ASN A 18 8.55 24.77 22.37
CA ASN A 18 9.45 23.83 21.69
C ASN A 18 8.72 22.52 21.37
N GLU A 19 7.96 21.96 22.31
CA GLU A 19 7.12 20.78 22.05
C GLU A 19 6.10 21.01 20.92
N GLN A 20 5.40 22.14 20.96
CA GLN A 20 4.46 22.51 19.89
C GLN A 20 5.14 22.59 18.50
N ILE A 21 6.32 23.19 18.44
CA ILE A 21 7.11 23.28 17.21
C ILE A 21 7.51 21.87 16.73
N HIS A 22 7.96 21.00 17.62
CA HIS A 22 8.31 19.62 17.26
C HIS A 22 7.11 18.82 16.73
N GLU A 23 5.93 19.03 17.29
CA GLU A 23 4.68 18.41 16.77
C GLU A 23 4.33 18.94 15.38
N GLN A 24 4.41 20.26 15.17
CA GLN A 24 4.18 20.87 13.86
C GLN A 24 5.20 20.38 12.81
N MET A 25 6.47 20.28 13.17
CA MET A 25 7.50 19.74 12.28
C MET A 25 7.22 18.28 11.91
N ARG A 26 6.78 17.45 12.86
CA ARG A 26 6.36 16.06 12.56
C ARG A 26 5.18 16.03 11.58
N ALA A 27 4.15 16.83 11.84
CA ALA A 27 2.99 16.90 10.96
C ALA A 27 3.34 17.38 9.54
N LEU A 28 4.23 18.38 9.41
CA LEU A 28 4.71 18.87 8.12
C LEU A 28 5.53 17.83 7.36
N ARG A 29 6.43 17.12 8.04
CA ARG A 29 7.18 16.01 7.42
C ARG A 29 6.28 14.90 6.88
N LEU A 30 5.26 14.55 7.62
CA LEU A 30 4.29 13.54 7.18
C LEU A 30 3.52 13.99 5.93
N ARG A 31 3.12 15.28 5.88
CA ARG A 31 2.45 15.86 4.70
C ARG A 31 3.40 15.92 3.49
N HIS A 32 4.64 16.33 3.70
CA HIS A 32 5.66 16.34 2.66
C HIS A 32 5.85 14.94 2.06
N ASN A 33 6.05 13.92 2.89
CA ASN A 33 6.20 12.54 2.45
C ASN A 33 4.96 12.01 1.71
N ALA A 34 3.76 12.48 2.07
CA ALA A 34 2.53 12.15 1.34
C ALA A 34 2.55 12.72 -0.08
N VAL A 35 2.97 13.98 -0.23
CA VAL A 35 3.09 14.63 -1.54
C VAL A 35 4.15 13.93 -2.40
N GLU A 36 5.32 13.62 -1.84
CA GLU A 36 6.38 12.90 -2.54
C GLU A 36 5.90 11.52 -3.04
N ARG A 37 5.15 10.78 -2.21
CA ARG A 37 4.55 9.50 -2.64
C ARG A 37 3.54 9.67 -3.77
N ALA A 38 2.70 10.69 -3.70
CA ALA A 38 1.73 10.98 -4.76
C ALA A 38 2.45 11.33 -6.09
N ILE A 39 3.50 12.14 -6.04
CA ILE A 39 4.33 12.45 -7.21
C ILE A 39 4.95 11.16 -7.77
N ALA A 40 5.57 10.35 -6.93
CA ALA A 40 6.17 9.09 -7.35
C ALA A 40 5.15 8.11 -7.96
N SER A 41 3.92 8.09 -7.47
CA SER A 41 2.83 7.28 -8.04
C SER A 41 2.41 7.77 -9.43
N ILE A 42 2.29 9.08 -9.61
CA ILE A 42 1.99 9.68 -10.93
C ILE A 42 3.14 9.41 -11.92
N GLU A 43 4.38 9.55 -11.50
CA GLU A 43 5.54 9.23 -12.35
C GLU A 43 5.57 7.75 -12.75
N ARG A 44 5.22 6.85 -11.83
CA ARG A 44 5.11 5.43 -12.11
C ARG A 44 4.01 5.15 -13.13
N TYR A 45 2.84 5.80 -12.99
CA TYR A 45 1.78 5.72 -14.00
C TYR A 45 2.27 6.11 -15.39
N ARG A 46 2.98 7.24 -15.49
CA ARG A 46 3.50 7.74 -16.78
C ARG A 46 4.55 6.84 -17.42
N LYS A 47 5.29 6.07 -16.61
CA LYS A 47 6.38 5.17 -17.05
C LYS A 47 5.94 3.72 -17.17
N SER A 48 4.74 3.38 -16.71
CA SER A 48 4.24 2.01 -16.75
C SER A 48 4.02 1.52 -18.18
N PRO A 49 4.13 0.21 -18.42
CA PRO A 49 3.68 -0.40 -19.67
C PRO A 49 2.20 -0.09 -19.93
N ALA A 50 1.78 -0.24 -21.19
CA ALA A 50 0.37 -0.12 -21.53
C ALA A 50 -0.47 -1.09 -20.70
N THR A 51 -1.69 -0.66 -20.32
CA THR A 51 -2.66 -1.46 -19.54
C THR A 51 -2.79 -2.86 -20.11
N GLY A 52 -2.75 -3.85 -19.22
CA GLY A 52 -2.84 -5.27 -19.57
C GLY A 52 -1.53 -5.91 -20.06
N THR A 53 -0.45 -5.14 -20.20
CA THR A 53 0.86 -5.69 -20.54
C THR A 53 1.55 -6.25 -19.32
N ILE A 54 2.10 -7.47 -19.42
CA ILE A 54 2.85 -8.10 -18.33
C ILE A 54 4.34 -7.80 -18.51
N ALA A 55 4.98 -7.32 -17.44
CA ALA A 55 6.40 -7.03 -17.37
C ALA A 55 7.04 -7.76 -16.18
N LEU A 56 8.33 -8.09 -16.31
CA LEU A 56 9.15 -8.52 -15.18
C LEU A 56 9.87 -7.30 -14.61
N GLU A 57 9.69 -7.06 -13.32
CA GLU A 57 10.26 -5.92 -12.63
C GLU A 57 11.02 -6.36 -11.39
N TYR A 58 12.19 -5.77 -11.17
CA TYR A 58 12.83 -5.86 -9.87
C TYR A 58 12.19 -4.84 -8.93
N ILE A 59 11.68 -5.32 -7.80
CA ILE A 59 11.04 -4.48 -6.81
C ILE A 59 11.83 -4.57 -5.50
N ASP A 60 12.18 -3.41 -4.96
CA ASP A 60 12.88 -3.31 -3.69
C ASP A 60 12.01 -3.77 -2.52
N ARG A 61 12.68 -4.11 -1.41
CA ARG A 61 12.01 -4.47 -0.16
C ARG A 61 11.04 -3.37 0.29
N ARG A 62 9.85 -3.78 0.64
CA ARG A 62 8.78 -2.90 1.13
C ARG A 62 8.25 -3.41 2.46
N TYR A 63 7.59 -2.52 3.16
CA TYR A 63 6.96 -2.83 4.44
C TYR A 63 5.46 -2.61 4.30
N VAL A 64 4.67 -3.51 4.85
CA VAL A 64 3.22 -3.42 4.83
C VAL A 64 2.66 -3.60 6.24
N TRP A 65 1.60 -2.86 6.53
CA TRP A 65 0.81 -3.05 7.74
C TRP A 65 -0.65 -3.16 7.36
N GLY A 66 -1.34 -4.15 7.89
CA GLY A 66 -2.72 -4.39 7.51
C GLY A 66 -3.46 -5.32 8.46
N ILE A 67 -4.69 -5.59 8.12
CA ILE A 67 -5.62 -6.45 8.84
C ILE A 67 -6.08 -7.59 7.95
N PRO A 68 -6.46 -8.75 8.50
CA PRO A 68 -7.08 -9.82 7.74
C PRO A 68 -8.40 -9.35 7.12
N CYS A 69 -8.74 -9.89 5.96
CA CYS A 69 -10.06 -9.73 5.36
C CYS A 69 -11.00 -10.77 5.98
N PRO A 70 -12.05 -10.36 6.70
CA PRO A 70 -12.99 -11.31 7.31
C PRO A 70 -13.85 -12.00 6.26
N GLU A 71 -14.02 -11.39 5.11
CA GLU A 71 -14.85 -11.86 4.00
C GLU A 71 -14.10 -11.75 2.67
N ASN A 72 -14.41 -12.68 1.75
CA ASN A 72 -13.84 -12.64 0.40
C ASN A 72 -14.60 -11.64 -0.48
N PHE A 73 -14.08 -10.43 -0.63
CA PHE A 73 -14.72 -9.41 -1.47
C PHE A 73 -14.66 -9.72 -2.97
N TYR A 74 -13.79 -10.65 -3.44
CA TYR A 74 -13.77 -11.08 -4.84
C TYR A 74 -15.03 -11.88 -5.25
N GLU A 75 -15.74 -12.45 -4.29
CA GLU A 75 -17.01 -13.17 -4.50
C GLU A 75 -18.24 -12.30 -4.26
N LYS A 76 -18.01 -11.06 -3.83
CA LYS A 76 -19.06 -10.11 -3.48
C LYS A 76 -18.97 -8.87 -4.38
N ASP A 77 -19.44 -7.77 -3.87
CA ASP A 77 -19.44 -6.48 -4.54
C ASP A 77 -18.36 -5.53 -4.00
N ILE A 78 -18.22 -4.40 -4.65
CA ILE A 78 -17.28 -3.35 -4.26
C ILE A 78 -17.56 -2.81 -2.85
N ALA A 79 -18.80 -2.89 -2.36
CA ALA A 79 -19.15 -2.45 -1.01
C ALA A 79 -18.41 -3.25 0.07
N SER A 80 -18.19 -4.55 -0.17
CA SER A 80 -17.41 -5.41 0.72
C SER A 80 -15.93 -5.02 0.77
N TYR A 81 -15.35 -4.61 -0.35
CA TYR A 81 -13.98 -4.05 -0.40
C TYR A 81 -13.91 -2.71 0.32
N GLU A 82 -14.87 -1.81 0.10
CA GLU A 82 -14.94 -0.52 0.80
C GLU A 82 -15.09 -0.70 2.30
N GLN A 83 -15.85 -1.69 2.74
CA GLN A 83 -15.96 -2.02 4.16
C GLN A 83 -14.61 -2.47 4.73
N ALA A 84 -13.85 -3.30 4.03
CA ALA A 84 -12.51 -3.73 4.46
C ALA A 84 -11.55 -2.52 4.57
N LEU A 85 -11.62 -1.56 3.64
CA LEU A 85 -10.86 -0.31 3.71
C LEU A 85 -11.28 0.56 4.90
N MET A 86 -12.59 0.64 5.21
CA MET A 86 -13.06 1.37 6.40
C MET A 86 -12.56 0.74 7.70
N ASP A 87 -12.52 -0.57 7.77
CA ASP A 87 -12.01 -1.28 8.94
C ASP A 87 -10.50 -1.10 9.09
N LEU A 88 -9.75 -1.10 7.99
CA LEU A 88 -8.33 -0.75 7.97
C LEU A 88 -8.11 0.68 8.51
N ARG A 89 -8.91 1.65 8.06
CA ARG A 89 -8.86 3.04 8.55
C ARG A 89 -9.12 3.14 10.04
N ARG A 90 -10.15 2.44 10.54
CA ARG A 90 -10.47 2.40 11.97
C ARG A 90 -9.32 1.80 12.78
N ALA A 91 -8.70 0.73 12.28
CA ALA A 91 -7.57 0.09 12.94
C ALA A 91 -6.34 1.01 13.01
N LEU A 92 -6.05 1.79 11.95
CA LEU A 92 -4.98 2.79 11.93
C LEU A 92 -5.25 3.96 12.87
N LEU A 93 -6.49 4.45 12.94
CA LEU A 93 -6.87 5.50 13.90
C LEU A 93 -6.64 5.05 15.35
N LYS A 94 -6.99 3.82 15.69
CA LYS A 94 -6.72 3.24 17.03
C LYS A 94 -5.23 3.16 17.36
N LYS A 95 -4.36 3.16 16.35
CA LYS A 95 -2.91 3.16 16.50
C LYS A 95 -2.29 4.57 16.41
N ASN A 96 -3.10 5.62 16.49
CA ASN A 96 -2.65 7.01 16.32
C ASN A 96 -1.92 7.29 15.00
N CYS A 97 -2.28 6.54 13.95
CA CYS A 97 -1.79 6.71 12.58
C CYS A 97 -2.90 7.26 11.67
N PRO A 98 -3.31 8.53 11.81
CA PRO A 98 -4.49 9.08 11.12
C PRO A 98 -4.30 9.29 9.62
N GLN A 99 -3.08 9.14 9.11
CA GLN A 99 -2.71 9.56 7.75
C GLN A 99 -2.75 8.42 6.73
N ILE A 100 -3.77 7.58 6.80
CA ILE A 100 -3.99 6.48 5.83
C ILE A 100 -4.01 6.98 4.37
N HIS A 101 -4.55 8.17 4.11
CA HIS A 101 -4.62 8.76 2.77
C HIS A 101 -3.23 9.07 2.17
N SER A 102 -2.19 8.99 2.95
CA SER A 102 -0.81 9.22 2.53
C SER A 102 -0.09 7.98 2.06
N TYR A 103 -0.70 6.79 2.19
CA TYR A 103 -0.08 5.52 1.85
C TYR A 103 -0.87 4.84 0.74
N ASN A 104 -0.16 4.18 -0.16
CA ASN A 104 -0.80 3.27 -1.10
C ASN A 104 -1.43 2.12 -0.33
N THR A 105 -2.68 1.83 -0.65
CA THR A 105 -3.37 0.65 -0.12
C THR A 105 -3.10 -0.55 -1.01
N GLY A 106 -3.31 -1.74 -0.49
CA GLY A 106 -3.22 -2.96 -1.25
C GLY A 106 -3.99 -4.10 -0.60
N THR A 107 -4.17 -5.15 -1.37
CA THR A 107 -4.75 -6.41 -0.93
C THR A 107 -3.81 -7.55 -1.27
N SER A 108 -3.94 -8.67 -0.58
CA SER A 108 -3.17 -9.88 -0.86
C SER A 108 -4.05 -11.10 -1.01
N ILE A 109 -3.53 -12.05 -1.78
CA ILE A 109 -4.03 -13.42 -1.87
C ILE A 109 -2.84 -14.32 -1.54
N THR A 110 -3.03 -15.30 -0.65
CA THR A 110 -1.95 -16.21 -0.32
C THR A 110 -1.44 -16.94 -1.56
N LYS A 111 -0.14 -17.25 -1.57
CA LYS A 111 0.50 -18.00 -2.65
C LYS A 111 -0.27 -19.26 -3.01
N GLU A 112 -0.72 -20.02 -2.00
CA GLU A 112 -1.43 -21.28 -2.18
C GLU A 112 -2.75 -21.09 -2.94
N ASN A 113 -3.50 -20.07 -2.59
CA ASN A 113 -4.75 -19.74 -3.27
C ASN A 113 -4.49 -19.22 -4.69
N PHE A 114 -3.52 -18.31 -4.84
CA PHE A 114 -3.20 -17.72 -6.15
C PHE A 114 -2.73 -18.79 -7.16
N VAL A 115 -1.83 -19.69 -6.77
CA VAL A 115 -1.33 -20.78 -7.64
C VAL A 115 -2.45 -21.74 -8.07
N GLN A 116 -3.47 -21.91 -7.24
CA GLN A 116 -4.66 -22.71 -7.57
C GLN A 116 -5.70 -21.93 -8.40
N GLY A 117 -5.45 -20.66 -8.69
CA GLY A 117 -6.39 -19.78 -9.40
C GLY A 117 -7.60 -19.37 -8.56
N ARG A 118 -7.51 -19.49 -7.24
CA ARG A 118 -8.54 -19.05 -6.30
C ARG A 118 -8.26 -17.65 -5.83
N LEU A 119 -9.17 -16.73 -6.11
CA LEU A 119 -9.09 -15.36 -5.63
C LEU A 119 -9.82 -15.26 -4.28
N VAL A 120 -9.06 -15.50 -3.22
CA VAL A 120 -9.54 -15.39 -1.83
C VAL A 120 -8.74 -14.30 -1.14
N ALA A 121 -9.40 -13.20 -0.81
CA ALA A 121 -8.78 -12.08 -0.12
C ALA A 121 -8.25 -12.52 1.25
N ASP A 122 -6.95 -12.32 1.47
CA ASP A 122 -6.28 -12.65 2.73
C ASP A 122 -6.20 -11.42 3.64
N ARG A 123 -5.65 -10.33 3.13
CA ARG A 123 -5.42 -9.10 3.90
C ARG A 123 -5.71 -7.86 3.07
N VAL A 124 -6.11 -6.79 3.77
CA VAL A 124 -6.05 -5.41 3.29
C VAL A 124 -5.00 -4.66 4.09
N PHE A 125 -4.15 -3.88 3.42
CA PHE A 125 -2.98 -3.26 4.05
C PHE A 125 -2.62 -1.93 3.39
N ILE A 126 -1.73 -1.20 4.05
CA ILE A 126 -1.01 -0.05 3.49
C ILE A 126 0.46 -0.40 3.30
N PHE A 127 1.09 0.15 2.27
CA PHE A 127 2.55 0.17 2.15
C PHE A 127 3.09 1.25 3.09
N THR A 128 3.93 0.85 4.03
CA THR A 128 4.47 1.73 5.07
C THR A 128 5.92 2.09 4.79
N ASP A 129 6.42 3.09 5.50
CA ASP A 129 7.83 3.43 5.59
C ASP A 129 8.37 3.19 7.01
N GLN A 130 9.67 3.41 7.20
CA GLN A 130 10.29 3.28 8.53
C GLN A 130 9.69 4.25 9.57
N GLN A 131 9.08 5.35 9.15
CA GLN A 131 8.45 6.31 10.06
C GLN A 131 7.12 5.79 10.61
N ALA A 132 6.40 4.94 9.87
CA ALA A 132 5.21 4.27 10.38
C ALA A 132 5.54 3.31 11.53
N GLN A 133 6.74 2.72 11.55
CA GLN A 133 7.23 1.93 12.68
C GLN A 133 7.39 2.78 13.94
N ALA A 134 7.75 4.05 13.80
CA ALA A 134 7.80 4.99 14.93
C ALA A 134 6.43 5.27 15.56
N CYS A 135 5.33 5.00 14.85
CA CYS A 135 3.96 5.06 15.37
C CYS A 135 3.52 3.74 16.05
N GLY A 136 4.44 2.80 16.28
CA GLY A 136 4.13 1.51 16.93
C GLY A 136 3.43 0.50 16.02
N LEU A 137 3.50 0.66 14.69
CA LEU A 137 3.03 -0.34 13.73
C LEU A 137 4.11 -1.40 13.52
N THR A 138 3.81 -2.64 13.89
CA THR A 138 4.67 -3.78 13.54
C THR A 138 4.40 -4.17 12.09
N ALA A 139 5.24 -3.70 11.18
CA ALA A 139 5.10 -3.97 9.75
C ALA A 139 5.61 -5.38 9.40
N SER A 140 4.92 -6.02 8.45
CA SER A 140 5.42 -7.21 7.76
C SER A 140 6.31 -6.79 6.59
N VAL A 141 7.25 -7.66 6.22
CA VAL A 141 8.17 -7.42 5.11
C VAL A 141 7.62 -8.05 3.84
N VAL A 142 7.66 -7.31 2.75
CA VAL A 142 7.54 -7.81 1.38
C VAL A 142 8.95 -7.75 0.79
N ASP A 143 9.55 -8.91 0.56
CA ASP A 143 10.95 -9.00 0.17
C ASP A 143 11.21 -8.43 -1.22
N SER A 144 12.44 -7.93 -1.41
CA SER A 144 12.93 -7.53 -2.73
C SER A 144 13.12 -8.75 -3.63
N GLY A 145 12.90 -8.58 -4.92
CA GLY A 145 13.09 -9.64 -5.90
C GLY A 145 12.50 -9.31 -7.26
N MET A 146 12.46 -10.31 -8.10
CA MET A 146 11.80 -10.24 -9.40
C MET A 146 10.31 -10.51 -9.22
N TYR A 147 9.49 -9.66 -9.80
CA TYR A 147 8.04 -9.77 -9.81
C TYR A 147 7.54 -9.80 -11.24
N ALA A 148 6.56 -10.66 -11.51
CA ALA A 148 5.72 -10.50 -12.68
C ALA A 148 4.64 -9.49 -12.32
N CYS A 149 4.53 -8.42 -13.11
CA CYS A 149 3.63 -7.28 -12.88
C CYS A 149 2.71 -7.05 -14.06
N ILE A 150 1.47 -6.65 -13.81
CA ILE A 150 0.52 -6.15 -14.81
C ILE A 150 -0.16 -4.90 -14.25
N TYR A 151 -0.36 -3.90 -15.11
CA TYR A 151 -0.95 -2.62 -14.74
C TYR A 151 -2.37 -2.49 -15.32
N LEU A 152 -3.27 -1.90 -14.55
CA LEU A 152 -4.69 -1.75 -14.86
C LEU A 152 -5.16 -0.34 -14.54
N ASP A 153 -6.14 0.14 -15.32
CA ASP A 153 -6.81 1.42 -15.07
C ASP A 153 -8.18 1.25 -14.42
N HIS A 154 -8.71 0.01 -14.39
CA HIS A 154 -10.04 -0.30 -13.84
C HIS A 154 -9.98 -1.47 -12.87
N TYR A 155 -10.64 -1.32 -11.73
CA TYR A 155 -10.75 -2.35 -10.69
C TYR A 155 -11.43 -3.63 -11.21
N ASP A 156 -12.45 -3.50 -12.05
CA ASP A 156 -13.23 -4.63 -12.55
C ASP A 156 -12.41 -5.63 -13.38
N ASP A 157 -11.27 -5.18 -13.92
CA ASP A 157 -10.36 -6.01 -14.70
C ASP A 157 -9.40 -6.85 -13.83
N GLU A 158 -9.37 -6.65 -12.51
CA GLU A 158 -8.41 -7.30 -11.62
C GLU A 158 -8.48 -8.82 -11.74
N ILE A 159 -9.68 -9.40 -11.65
CA ILE A 159 -9.88 -10.86 -11.68
C ILE A 159 -9.33 -11.47 -12.97
N ALA A 160 -9.70 -10.88 -14.11
CA ALA A 160 -9.25 -11.35 -15.43
C ALA A 160 -7.72 -11.22 -15.58
N CYS A 161 -7.15 -10.14 -15.10
CA CYS A 161 -5.71 -9.87 -15.21
C CYS A 161 -4.88 -10.66 -14.20
N ALA A 162 -5.38 -10.96 -13.02
CA ALA A 162 -4.77 -11.92 -12.10
C ALA A 162 -4.67 -13.31 -12.74
N GLY A 163 -5.71 -13.75 -13.46
CA GLY A 163 -5.69 -14.98 -14.26
C GLY A 163 -4.64 -14.96 -15.36
N LYS A 164 -4.53 -13.85 -16.12
CA LYS A 164 -3.49 -13.67 -17.13
C LYS A 164 -2.09 -13.72 -16.53
N LEU A 165 -1.88 -13.09 -15.38
CA LEU A 165 -0.60 -13.08 -14.67
C LEU A 165 -0.18 -14.50 -14.23
N LEU A 166 -1.11 -15.27 -13.68
CA LEU A 166 -0.87 -16.67 -13.32
C LEU A 166 -0.54 -17.54 -14.55
N ALA A 167 -1.29 -17.37 -15.65
CA ALA A 167 -1.04 -18.06 -16.90
C ALA A 167 0.34 -17.70 -17.48
N PHE A 168 0.72 -16.43 -17.42
CA PHE A 168 2.04 -15.97 -17.83
C PHE A 168 3.16 -16.69 -17.04
N CYS A 169 3.06 -16.76 -15.71
CA CYS A 169 4.04 -17.47 -14.90
C CYS A 169 4.14 -18.94 -15.31
N ARG A 170 3.03 -19.62 -15.49
CA ARG A 170 2.99 -21.04 -15.89
C ARG A 170 3.61 -21.26 -17.28
N ASN A 171 3.22 -20.46 -18.27
CA ASN A 171 3.65 -20.61 -19.66
C ASN A 171 5.14 -20.32 -19.85
N ASN A 172 5.74 -19.48 -19.00
CA ASN A 172 7.15 -19.14 -19.04
C ASN A 172 8.00 -19.96 -18.05
N GLY A 173 7.41 -20.91 -17.33
CA GLY A 173 8.13 -21.74 -16.35
C GLY A 173 8.61 -20.97 -15.11
N TYR A 174 7.98 -19.84 -14.79
CA TYR A 174 8.28 -19.09 -13.57
C TYR A 174 7.55 -19.70 -12.38
N ARG A 175 8.30 -19.96 -11.32
CA ARG A 175 7.71 -20.43 -10.06
C ARG A 175 7.25 -19.23 -9.24
N VAL A 176 5.98 -19.20 -8.88
CA VAL A 176 5.46 -18.22 -7.91
C VAL A 176 6.15 -18.41 -6.56
N ALA A 177 6.82 -17.38 -6.06
CA ALA A 177 7.67 -17.45 -4.86
C ALA A 177 6.97 -16.97 -3.58
N GLY A 178 5.89 -16.20 -3.69
CA GLY A 178 5.15 -15.65 -2.55
C GLY A 178 3.73 -15.23 -2.92
N ASP A 179 3.12 -14.43 -2.06
CA ASP A 179 1.73 -13.99 -2.19
C ASP A 179 1.54 -13.05 -3.39
N TYR A 180 0.35 -13.13 -3.98
CA TYR A 180 -0.12 -12.12 -4.93
C TYR A 180 -0.50 -10.85 -4.18
N LEU A 181 -0.12 -9.70 -4.75
CA LEU A 181 -0.43 -8.38 -4.21
C LEU A 181 -1.08 -7.53 -5.30
N CYS A 182 -2.22 -6.92 -4.95
CA CYS A 182 -2.80 -5.81 -5.69
C CYS A 182 -2.44 -4.50 -4.96
N GLU A 183 -1.78 -3.58 -5.62
CA GLU A 183 -1.40 -2.28 -5.08
C GLU A 183 -2.16 -1.17 -5.81
N VAL A 184 -2.88 -0.34 -5.07
CA VAL A 184 -3.50 0.88 -5.59
C VAL A 184 -2.41 1.94 -5.67
N LEU A 185 -1.95 2.24 -6.88
CA LEU A 185 -0.89 3.23 -7.11
C LEU A 185 -1.43 4.65 -7.06
N THR A 186 -2.63 4.86 -7.58
CA THR A 186 -3.33 6.15 -7.50
C THR A 186 -4.83 5.95 -7.77
N GLU A 187 -5.64 6.79 -7.14
CA GLU A 187 -7.06 6.90 -7.40
C GLU A 187 -7.29 8.22 -8.16
N PHE A 188 -7.67 8.14 -9.42
CA PHE A 188 -8.05 9.30 -10.21
C PHE A 188 -9.57 9.52 -10.10
N ASN A 189 -10.02 10.18 -9.05
CA ASN A 189 -11.45 10.51 -8.89
C ASN A 189 -11.93 11.67 -9.77
N VAL A 190 -11.16 12.03 -10.82
CA VAL A 190 -11.29 13.39 -11.36
C VAL A 190 -12.16 13.48 -12.62
N PHE A 191 -12.38 12.43 -13.44
CA PHE A 191 -12.83 12.71 -14.80
C PHE A 191 -13.90 11.82 -15.46
N ASP A 192 -14.39 10.75 -14.83
CA ASP A 192 -15.51 10.00 -15.41
C ASP A 192 -16.57 9.65 -14.36
N GLY A 193 -17.77 10.20 -14.58
CA GLY A 193 -18.84 10.30 -13.58
C GLY A 193 -19.42 8.99 -13.04
N ASP A 194 -19.07 7.80 -13.57
CA ASP A 194 -19.66 6.53 -13.17
C ASP A 194 -18.65 5.37 -13.01
N GLN A 195 -17.38 5.53 -13.34
CA GLN A 195 -16.38 4.50 -13.18
C GLN A 195 -15.23 4.99 -12.28
N ARG A 196 -14.90 4.19 -11.28
CA ARG A 196 -13.79 4.44 -10.38
C ARG A 196 -12.48 4.12 -11.11
N SER A 197 -11.87 5.14 -11.69
CA SER A 197 -10.55 5.03 -12.33
C SER A 197 -9.50 4.85 -11.25
N MET A 198 -9.03 3.63 -11.07
CA MET A 198 -7.97 3.28 -10.12
C MET A 198 -6.81 2.68 -10.90
N PHE A 199 -5.65 3.31 -10.78
CA PHE A 199 -4.45 2.73 -11.35
C PHE A 199 -3.87 1.68 -10.38
N LEU A 200 -3.90 0.42 -10.83
CA LEU A 200 -3.51 -0.73 -10.05
C LEU A 200 -2.25 -1.38 -10.61
N ARG A 201 -1.41 -1.90 -9.74
CA ARG A 201 -0.36 -2.84 -10.06
C ARG A 201 -0.65 -4.18 -9.40
N LEU A 202 -0.93 -5.19 -10.22
CA LEU A 202 -0.99 -6.57 -9.78
C LEU A 202 0.40 -7.17 -9.89
N GLN A 203 0.84 -7.86 -8.86
CA GLN A 203 2.22 -8.34 -8.80
C GLN A 203 2.34 -9.63 -8.03
N VAL A 204 3.22 -10.50 -8.48
CA VAL A 204 3.56 -11.75 -7.80
C VAL A 204 5.07 -11.98 -7.88
N PRO A 205 5.75 -12.31 -6.76
CA PRO A 205 7.17 -12.62 -6.80
C PRO A 205 7.41 -13.93 -7.54
N VAL A 206 8.46 -13.96 -8.36
CA VAL A 206 8.79 -15.10 -9.21
C VAL A 206 10.25 -15.52 -9.06
N ASP A 207 10.47 -16.83 -9.07
CA ASP A 207 11.77 -17.45 -9.18
C ASP A 207 12.00 -18.02 -10.58
N PHE A 208 13.21 -17.82 -11.08
CA PHE A 208 13.66 -18.34 -12.37
C PHE A 208 14.29 -19.75 -12.28
N SER A 209 14.34 -20.36 -11.10
CA SER A 209 14.87 -21.70 -10.96
C SER A 209 14.01 -22.67 -11.76
N ARG A 210 14.56 -23.15 -12.88
CA ARG A 210 13.99 -24.31 -13.57
C ARG A 210 13.95 -25.45 -12.55
N THR A 211 12.76 -25.96 -12.29
CA THR A 211 12.65 -27.25 -11.62
C THR A 211 13.41 -28.26 -12.50
N PRO A 212 14.35 -29.02 -11.95
CA PRO A 212 15.10 -30.02 -12.71
C PRO A 212 14.16 -31.07 -13.31
#